data_a22b50fd7ce8696acfd9d208ee7f47a5
#
_entry.id   a22b50fd7ce8696acfd9d208ee7f47a5
#
_cell.length_a   1.000
_cell.length_b   1.000
_cell.length_c   1.000
_cell.angle_alpha   90.00
_cell.angle_beta   90.00
_cell.angle_gamma   90.00
#
_symmetry.space_group_name_H-M   'P 1'
#
loop_
_entity.id
_entity.type
_entity.pdbx_description
1 polymer ?
#
loop_
_entity_poly.entity_id
_entity_poly.type
_entity_poly.pdbx_seq_one_letter_code
_entity_poly.pdbx_strand_id
1 'polypeptide(L)'
;MVLAVGAAGLASAAESCKEHDTGLSPHLPVQGHDHGEGCAHDHAESAHGASVAVSASAARAMGLKTVRPEKRRMRTSVPLMGRLELAPDARWSAASPLAGRVSLKVRSLALVTAGETLFTVESPELRAKEAEIGVLERRIKVYRDLKRASADLEAQLVLRQAERAALLAGAEAQDGVVSVKAAQDGRVEALAVTDGAWVSSGTAVVEAVRPDRVRFVALVAASEAARMKDGQKVLCGTAVGALALGFGDASGLTPVYAVFDQGLTARPGERLRVECVTDERETPVAAVPTASVVRIGLEPTVFVRDEHERDRFVAVKVALGLASGGWTEVTGLPEDENLEVVREGAYELKIALSTQSGAAPAGHFHADGTFHEGAEE
;
A
#
# COMPACT_ATOMS: atom_id res chain seq x y z
N MET A 1 30.03 23.11 -27.41
CA MET A 1 30.67 22.11 -28.27
C MET A 1 29.72 20.92 -28.33
N VAL A 2 29.03 20.85 -29.46
CA VAL A 2 27.95 19.90 -29.77
C VAL A 2 28.61 18.60 -30.24
N LEU A 3 28.11 17.46 -29.78
CA LEU A 3 28.23 16.21 -30.53
C LEU A 3 27.00 15.35 -30.25
N ALA A 4 26.14 15.29 -31.26
CA ALA A 4 25.09 14.30 -31.44
C ALA A 4 25.63 13.17 -32.32
N VAL A 5 25.35 11.93 -31.96
CA VAL A 5 25.37 10.72 -32.85
C VAL A 5 24.37 9.77 -32.20
N GLY A 6 23.39 9.16 -32.78
CA GLY A 6 23.07 8.83 -34.15
C GLY A 6 22.27 7.54 -34.02
N ALA A 7 21.02 7.55 -34.45
CA ALA A 7 20.12 6.39 -34.50
C ALA A 7 20.58 5.40 -35.57
N ALA A 8 20.46 4.10 -35.34
CA ALA A 8 20.39 3.09 -36.36
C ALA A 8 19.34 2.03 -36.01
N GLY A 9 18.25 2.08 -36.76
CA GLY A 9 17.26 1.02 -36.81
C GLY A 9 17.76 -0.16 -37.64
N LEU A 10 17.25 -1.33 -37.35
CA LEU A 10 17.22 -2.47 -38.28
C LEU A 10 15.84 -3.12 -38.19
N ALA A 11 15.20 -3.10 -39.32
CA ALA A 11 13.93 -3.75 -39.61
C ALA A 11 14.15 -5.14 -40.14
N SER A 12 13.12 -5.98 -40.02
CA SER A 12 12.68 -7.02 -40.95
C SER A 12 13.45 -8.32 -41.06
N ALA A 13 12.77 -9.41 -40.79
CA ALA A 13 12.49 -10.43 -41.82
C ALA A 13 11.41 -11.40 -41.36
N ALA A 14 10.30 -11.34 -42.06
CA ALA A 14 9.31 -12.41 -42.14
C ALA A 14 9.82 -13.41 -43.19
N GLU A 15 9.77 -14.68 -42.88
CA GLU A 15 9.80 -15.74 -43.92
C GLU A 15 8.74 -16.80 -43.64
N SER A 16 7.87 -16.86 -44.62
CA SER A 16 6.87 -17.86 -44.98
C SER A 16 7.55 -19.16 -45.40
N CYS A 17 7.04 -20.31 -44.98
CA CYS A 17 7.19 -21.55 -45.75
C CYS A 17 5.87 -22.33 -45.80
N LYS A 18 5.57 -22.65 -47.05
CA LYS A 18 4.40 -23.29 -47.65
C LYS A 18 4.24 -24.76 -47.28
N GLU A 19 2.98 -25.13 -47.34
CA GLU A 19 2.36 -26.38 -47.80
C GLU A 19 3.24 -27.53 -48.30
N HIS A 20 2.93 -28.73 -47.82
CA HIS A 20 2.95 -29.94 -48.67
C HIS A 20 1.73 -30.81 -48.36
N ASP A 21 0.92 -30.90 -49.40
CA ASP A 21 -0.21 -31.77 -49.65
C ASP A 21 0.30 -33.13 -50.23
N THR A 22 -0.22 -34.24 -49.74
CA THR A 22 -0.41 -35.53 -50.42
C THR A 22 -1.40 -36.33 -49.59
N GLY A 23 -2.62 -36.59 -49.90
CA GLY A 23 -3.24 -37.17 -51.06
C GLY A 23 -3.26 -38.71 -50.95
N LEU A 24 -4.46 -39.26 -50.60
CA LEU A 24 -5.04 -40.45 -51.23
C LEU A 24 -6.09 -41.12 -50.36
N SER A 25 -7.35 -41.00 -50.72
CA SER A 25 -8.42 -41.96 -50.51
C SER A 25 -8.24 -43.12 -51.51
N PRO A 26 -8.93 -44.28 -51.51
CA PRO A 26 -10.37 -44.40 -51.42
C PRO A 26 -10.97 -45.76 -50.91
N HIS A 27 -12.33 -45.78 -50.88
CA HIS A 27 -13.30 -46.86 -51.14
C HIS A 27 -13.71 -47.78 -49.98
N LEU A 28 -14.94 -47.75 -49.61
CA LEU A 28 -16.29 -48.15 -50.01
C LEU A 28 -16.77 -49.43 -49.27
N PRO A 29 -18.04 -49.79 -49.31
CA PRO A 29 -19.09 -49.62 -48.31
C PRO A 29 -19.69 -50.97 -47.88
N VAL A 30 -20.43 -51.01 -46.77
CA VAL A 30 -21.42 -52.06 -46.52
C VAL A 30 -22.64 -51.47 -45.75
N GLN A 31 -23.77 -51.47 -46.47
CA GLN A 31 -25.16 -51.71 -46.14
C GLN A 31 -25.49 -51.92 -44.64
N GLY A 32 -26.34 -51.16 -44.00
CA GLY A 32 -27.78 -51.03 -44.18
C GLY A 32 -28.53 -52.05 -43.36
N HIS A 33 -29.07 -51.63 -42.19
CA HIS A 33 -30.31 -52.14 -41.62
C HIS A 33 -31.06 -51.01 -40.93
N ASP A 34 -32.17 -50.69 -41.53
CA ASP A 34 -33.29 -49.91 -41.08
C ASP A 34 -34.03 -50.66 -39.96
N HIS A 35 -34.33 -50.02 -38.82
CA HIS A 35 -35.46 -50.26 -37.99
C HIS A 35 -35.67 -49.24 -36.90
N GLY A 36 -36.77 -48.53 -36.95
CA GLY A 36 -37.57 -48.22 -35.76
C GLY A 36 -37.57 -46.78 -35.30
N GLU A 37 -38.62 -46.11 -35.70
CA GLU A 37 -39.09 -44.86 -35.05
C GLU A 37 -39.16 -45.04 -33.54
N GLY A 38 -38.46 -44.13 -32.84
CA GLY A 38 -38.51 -44.03 -31.39
C GLY A 38 -38.18 -42.62 -30.93
N CYS A 39 -39.22 -41.83 -30.78
CA CYS A 39 -39.35 -40.66 -29.91
C CYS A 39 -38.07 -39.88 -29.60
N ALA A 40 -37.90 -38.75 -30.27
CA ALA A 40 -37.08 -37.66 -29.81
C ALA A 40 -37.62 -37.15 -28.48
N HIS A 41 -37.04 -37.61 -27.38
CA HIS A 41 -37.08 -36.86 -26.13
C HIS A 41 -35.92 -35.90 -26.16
N ASP A 42 -36.22 -34.63 -26.41
CA ASP A 42 -35.37 -33.50 -26.07
C ASP A 42 -35.05 -33.56 -24.57
N HIS A 43 -33.99 -34.28 -24.22
CA HIS A 43 -33.36 -34.07 -22.94
C HIS A 43 -32.51 -32.79 -23.06
N ALA A 44 -33.18 -31.67 -22.72
CA ALA A 44 -32.42 -30.54 -22.22
C ALA A 44 -31.48 -31.10 -21.12
N GLU A 45 -30.19 -31.19 -21.39
CA GLU A 45 -29.17 -31.44 -20.38
C GLU A 45 -29.24 -30.31 -19.35
N SER A 46 -30.17 -30.43 -18.41
CA SER A 46 -30.11 -29.74 -17.15
C SER A 46 -28.81 -30.18 -16.51
N ALA A 47 -27.90 -29.26 -16.30
CA ALA A 47 -26.69 -29.45 -15.53
C ALA A 47 -27.06 -29.76 -14.06
N HIS A 48 -27.65 -30.93 -13.82
CA HIS A 48 -27.94 -31.41 -12.48
C HIS A 48 -26.63 -31.91 -11.88
N GLY A 49 -25.96 -31.02 -11.12
CA GLY A 49 -24.87 -31.40 -10.24
C GLY A 49 -25.33 -32.53 -9.31
N ALA A 50 -24.41 -33.39 -8.87
CA ALA A 50 -24.68 -34.43 -7.92
C ALA A 50 -25.49 -33.88 -6.73
N SER A 51 -26.61 -34.48 -6.36
CA SER A 51 -27.46 -33.97 -5.29
C SER A 51 -27.70 -35.04 -4.21
N VAL A 52 -27.94 -34.58 -2.98
CA VAL A 52 -28.22 -35.40 -1.83
C VAL A 52 -29.54 -34.98 -1.19
N ALA A 53 -30.46 -35.93 -1.00
CA ALA A 53 -31.67 -35.70 -0.24
C ALA A 53 -31.44 -36.04 1.23
N VAL A 54 -31.81 -35.12 2.13
CA VAL A 54 -31.59 -35.24 3.57
C VAL A 54 -32.88 -34.94 4.30
N SER A 55 -33.40 -35.89 5.05
CA SER A 55 -34.61 -35.67 5.84
C SER A 55 -34.40 -34.57 6.89
N ALA A 56 -35.49 -33.93 7.32
CA ALA A 56 -35.42 -32.85 8.33
C ALA A 56 -34.82 -33.32 9.68
N SER A 57 -34.93 -34.59 10.03
CA SER A 57 -34.29 -35.18 11.21
C SER A 57 -32.77 -35.34 11.03
N ALA A 58 -32.36 -35.85 9.86
CA ALA A 58 -30.95 -36.00 9.51
C ALA A 58 -30.28 -34.64 9.38
N ALA A 59 -30.92 -33.64 8.78
CA ALA A 59 -30.42 -32.29 8.67
C ALA A 59 -30.10 -31.63 10.06
N ARG A 60 -31.01 -31.88 11.02
CA ARG A 60 -30.79 -31.45 12.42
C ARG A 60 -29.63 -32.21 13.08
N ALA A 61 -29.55 -33.53 12.87
CA ALA A 61 -28.46 -34.33 13.43
C ALA A 61 -27.06 -33.93 12.86
N MET A 62 -27.01 -33.57 11.58
CA MET A 62 -25.81 -33.06 10.90
C MET A 62 -25.50 -31.60 11.25
N GLY A 63 -26.39 -30.90 11.95
CA GLY A 63 -26.22 -29.48 12.28
C GLY A 63 -26.26 -28.57 11.07
N LEU A 64 -27.00 -28.92 10.01
CA LEU A 64 -27.04 -28.15 8.76
C LEU A 64 -27.60 -26.75 9.01
N LYS A 65 -26.82 -25.76 8.62
CA LYS A 65 -27.24 -24.34 8.58
C LYS A 65 -26.93 -23.75 7.21
N THR A 66 -27.87 -22.99 6.69
CA THR A 66 -27.73 -22.31 5.41
C THR A 66 -27.52 -20.80 5.63
N VAL A 67 -26.91 -20.17 4.65
CA VAL A 67 -26.68 -18.71 4.59
C VAL A 67 -26.81 -18.28 3.14
N ARG A 68 -27.20 -17.05 2.90
CA ARG A 68 -27.18 -16.45 1.55
C ARG A 68 -25.76 -15.99 1.20
N PRO A 69 -25.31 -16.18 -0.06
CA PRO A 69 -24.09 -15.54 -0.54
C PRO A 69 -24.21 -14.03 -0.40
N GLU A 70 -23.11 -13.38 -0.05
CA GLU A 70 -23.06 -11.93 0.07
C GLU A 70 -22.15 -11.33 -0.99
N LYS A 71 -22.52 -10.16 -1.53
CA LYS A 71 -21.61 -9.36 -2.35
C LYS A 71 -20.68 -8.57 -1.43
N ARG A 72 -19.39 -8.91 -1.42
CA ARG A 72 -18.37 -8.32 -0.53
C ARG A 72 -17.18 -7.79 -1.31
N ARG A 73 -16.60 -6.70 -0.81
CA ARG A 73 -15.26 -6.30 -1.25
C ARG A 73 -14.24 -7.20 -0.57
N MET A 74 -13.59 -8.03 -1.34
CA MET A 74 -12.60 -8.99 -0.86
C MET A 74 -11.20 -8.40 -0.96
N ARG A 75 -10.39 -8.60 0.09
CA ARG A 75 -8.98 -8.22 0.10
C ARG A 75 -8.17 -9.23 0.89
N THR A 76 -6.95 -9.46 0.46
CA THR A 76 -5.94 -10.17 1.24
C THR A 76 -4.89 -9.19 1.73
N SER A 77 -4.38 -9.41 2.92
CA SER A 77 -3.34 -8.58 3.52
C SER A 77 -2.33 -9.43 4.29
N VAL A 78 -1.10 -8.94 4.34
CA VAL A 78 -0.03 -9.50 5.16
C VAL A 78 0.19 -8.55 6.34
N PRO A 79 0.13 -9.07 7.59
CA PRO A 79 0.38 -8.25 8.76
C PRO A 79 1.88 -7.94 8.90
N LEU A 80 2.20 -6.68 9.10
CA LEU A 80 3.54 -6.19 9.38
C LEU A 80 3.61 -5.66 10.80
N MET A 81 4.59 -6.12 11.56
CA MET A 81 4.87 -5.63 12.91
C MET A 81 6.07 -4.71 12.86
N GLY A 82 5.91 -3.48 13.31
CA GLY A 82 6.96 -2.47 13.26
C GLY A 82 6.78 -1.39 14.31
N ARG A 83 7.49 -0.29 14.12
CA ARG A 83 7.44 0.89 14.98
C ARG A 83 7.31 2.16 14.16
N LEU A 84 6.84 3.22 14.79
CA LEU A 84 6.89 4.55 14.22
C LEU A 84 8.24 5.21 14.47
N GLU A 85 8.78 5.80 13.43
CA GLU A 85 9.96 6.66 13.50
C GLU A 85 9.62 8.05 12.98
N LEU A 86 10.39 9.04 13.37
CA LEU A 86 10.34 10.34 12.69
C LEU A 86 10.71 10.15 11.22
N ALA A 87 9.94 10.75 10.31
CA ALA A 87 10.30 10.77 8.90
C ALA A 87 11.63 11.52 8.70
N PRO A 88 12.45 11.18 7.68
CA PRO A 88 13.73 11.85 7.44
C PRO A 88 13.61 13.36 7.28
N ASP A 89 12.51 13.84 6.71
CA ASP A 89 12.16 15.24 6.52
C ASP A 89 11.48 15.89 7.74
N ALA A 90 11.33 15.16 8.83
CA ALA A 90 10.75 15.67 10.07
C ALA A 90 11.73 16.56 10.84
N ARG A 91 13.04 16.43 10.61
CA ARG A 91 14.08 17.22 11.28
C ARG A 91 14.52 18.38 10.41
N TRP A 92 14.71 19.53 11.04
CA TRP A 92 15.26 20.69 10.40
C TRP A 92 16.13 21.47 11.38
N SER A 93 17.04 22.25 10.87
CA SER A 93 17.93 23.10 11.67
C SER A 93 17.91 24.53 11.16
N ALA A 94 18.06 25.48 12.07
CA ALA A 94 18.28 26.86 11.76
C ALA A 94 19.75 27.21 12.07
N ALA A 95 20.46 27.60 11.01
CA ALA A 95 21.87 27.99 11.11
C ALA A 95 22.03 29.49 11.09
N SER A 96 23.12 29.98 11.67
CA SER A 96 23.48 31.38 11.61
C SER A 96 23.92 31.77 10.19
N PRO A 97 23.27 32.77 9.56
CA PRO A 97 23.71 33.25 8.25
C PRO A 97 25.03 33.97 8.26
N LEU A 98 25.41 34.59 9.41
CA LEU A 98 26.61 35.41 9.58
C LEU A 98 27.38 35.02 10.84
N ALA A 99 28.66 35.38 10.86
CA ALA A 99 29.44 35.33 12.09
C ALA A 99 29.00 36.43 13.04
N GLY A 100 28.82 36.08 14.33
CA GLY A 100 28.40 37.06 15.32
C GLY A 100 27.99 36.42 16.65
N ARG A 101 27.50 37.28 17.55
CA ARG A 101 27.00 36.88 18.87
C ARG A 101 25.53 36.51 18.77
N VAL A 102 25.17 35.28 19.22
CA VAL A 102 23.81 34.78 19.22
C VAL A 102 23.04 35.24 20.46
N SER A 103 21.78 35.63 20.29
CA SER A 103 20.83 35.78 21.37
C SER A 103 19.59 34.88 21.08
N LEU A 104 19.41 33.88 21.91
CA LEU A 104 18.35 32.90 21.77
C LEU A 104 16.97 33.51 22.17
N LYS A 105 15.93 33.25 21.38
CA LYS A 105 14.56 33.69 21.64
C LYS A 105 13.63 32.54 22.00
N VAL A 106 14.07 31.30 21.79
CA VAL A 106 13.31 30.07 22.09
C VAL A 106 14.05 29.23 23.13
N ARG A 107 13.30 28.28 23.71
CA ARG A 107 13.85 27.32 24.69
C ARG A 107 13.80 25.93 24.12
N SER A 108 14.61 25.03 24.67
CA SER A 108 14.49 23.60 24.37
C SER A 108 13.07 23.09 24.68
N LEU A 109 12.56 22.22 23.84
CA LEU A 109 11.21 21.62 23.86
C LEU A 109 10.06 22.61 23.60
N ALA A 110 10.32 23.87 23.30
CA ALA A 110 9.28 24.83 22.91
C ALA A 110 8.68 24.44 21.56
N LEU A 111 7.37 24.68 21.40
CA LEU A 111 6.71 24.67 20.10
C LEU A 111 7.00 25.99 19.42
N VAL A 112 7.30 25.92 18.13
CA VAL A 112 7.57 27.09 17.27
C VAL A 112 6.72 27.00 16.02
N THR A 113 6.30 28.16 15.54
CA THR A 113 5.51 28.29 14.30
C THR A 113 6.36 28.90 13.18
N ALA A 114 6.02 28.59 11.94
CA ALA A 114 6.68 29.18 10.77
C ALA A 114 6.67 30.72 10.85
N GLY A 115 7.82 31.34 10.64
CA GLY A 115 8.00 32.80 10.74
C GLY A 115 8.33 33.33 12.15
N GLU A 116 8.23 32.49 13.19
CA GLU A 116 8.62 32.87 14.56
C GLU A 116 10.15 33.07 14.66
N THR A 117 10.59 34.11 15.36
CA THR A 117 12.02 34.36 15.54
C THR A 117 12.63 33.38 16.55
N LEU A 118 13.57 32.57 16.08
CA LEU A 118 14.26 31.57 16.88
C LEU A 118 15.45 32.18 17.67
N PHE A 119 16.23 32.98 17.01
CA PHE A 119 17.38 33.68 17.59
C PHE A 119 17.74 34.93 16.75
N THR A 120 18.54 35.78 17.31
CA THR A 120 19.12 36.89 16.61
C THR A 120 20.65 36.80 16.66
N VAL A 121 21.32 37.32 15.61
CA VAL A 121 22.77 37.34 15.51
C VAL A 121 23.21 38.77 15.37
N GLU A 122 24.00 39.24 16.32
CA GLU A 122 24.67 40.53 16.24
C GLU A 122 26.00 40.37 15.51
N SER A 123 26.06 40.89 14.26
CA SER A 123 27.21 40.76 13.39
C SER A 123 27.97 42.09 13.26
N PRO A 124 29.24 42.15 13.70
CA PRO A 124 30.08 43.35 13.50
C PRO A 124 30.31 43.67 12.02
N GLU A 125 30.42 42.65 11.17
CA GLU A 125 30.59 42.82 9.73
C GLU A 125 29.37 43.50 9.10
N LEU A 126 28.16 43.02 9.43
CA LEU A 126 26.91 43.63 8.95
C LEU A 126 26.80 45.08 9.46
N ARG A 127 27.10 45.33 10.74
CA ARG A 127 27.10 46.69 11.34
C ARG A 127 28.06 47.64 10.64
N ALA A 128 29.26 47.17 10.28
CA ALA A 128 30.20 47.96 9.53
C ALA A 128 29.67 48.31 8.14
N LYS A 129 29.11 47.36 7.42
CA LYS A 129 28.50 47.59 6.11
C LYS A 129 27.30 48.56 6.17
N GLU A 130 26.44 48.44 7.15
CA GLU A 130 25.33 49.35 7.36
C GLU A 130 25.79 50.77 7.72
N ALA A 131 26.87 50.89 8.49
CA ALA A 131 27.48 52.19 8.78
C ALA A 131 28.03 52.86 7.51
N GLU A 132 28.73 52.09 6.63
CA GLU A 132 29.20 52.57 5.32
C GLU A 132 28.05 53.11 4.45
N ILE A 133 26.98 52.33 4.34
CA ILE A 133 25.77 52.71 3.61
C ILE A 133 25.20 54.02 4.15
N GLY A 134 25.02 54.11 5.48
CA GLY A 134 24.50 55.30 6.13
C GLY A 134 25.39 56.55 5.92
N VAL A 135 26.72 56.39 5.81
CA VAL A 135 27.61 57.49 5.45
C VAL A 135 27.40 57.95 4.02
N LEU A 136 27.29 57.02 3.08
CA LEU A 136 27.03 57.33 1.67
C LEU A 136 25.69 58.06 1.48
N GLU A 137 24.65 57.58 2.13
CA GLU A 137 23.31 58.17 2.08
C GLU A 137 23.29 59.62 2.57
N ARG A 138 23.97 59.88 3.73
CA ARG A 138 24.11 61.24 4.25
C ARG A 138 24.90 62.16 3.30
N ARG A 139 25.99 61.66 2.69
CA ARG A 139 26.76 62.42 1.69
C ARG A 139 25.93 62.72 0.45
N ILE A 140 25.23 61.77 -0.09
CA ILE A 140 24.35 61.95 -1.25
C ILE A 140 23.30 63.02 -0.95
N LYS A 141 22.68 62.96 0.25
CA LYS A 141 21.72 63.98 0.68
C LYS A 141 22.33 65.39 0.68
N VAL A 142 23.50 65.55 1.26
CA VAL A 142 24.22 66.88 1.28
C VAL A 142 24.53 67.33 -0.14
N TYR A 143 25.02 66.46 -1.05
CA TYR A 143 25.31 66.83 -2.44
C TYR A 143 24.07 67.25 -3.19
N ARG A 144 22.94 66.56 -2.96
CA ARG A 144 21.66 66.88 -3.55
C ARG A 144 21.13 68.22 -3.05
N ASP A 145 21.25 68.50 -1.76
CA ASP A 145 20.87 69.81 -1.17
C ASP A 145 21.69 70.96 -1.75
N LEU A 146 22.96 70.68 -2.05
CA LEU A 146 23.89 71.69 -2.70
C LEU A 146 23.75 71.71 -4.23
N LYS A 147 22.76 70.99 -4.83
CA LYS A 147 22.57 70.81 -6.28
C LYS A 147 23.86 70.41 -7.03
N ARG A 148 24.69 69.58 -6.40
CA ARG A 148 25.92 69.01 -7.00
C ARG A 148 25.64 67.63 -7.56
N ALA A 149 26.41 67.23 -8.57
CA ALA A 149 26.34 65.85 -9.12
C ALA A 149 26.74 64.84 -8.05
N SER A 150 25.97 63.76 -7.91
CA SER A 150 26.17 62.68 -6.92
C SER A 150 26.25 61.30 -7.56
N ALA A 151 26.32 61.17 -8.89
CA ALA A 151 26.28 59.90 -9.62
C ALA A 151 27.31 58.87 -9.13
N ASP A 152 28.54 59.26 -8.88
CA ASP A 152 29.57 58.34 -8.36
C ASP A 152 29.24 57.83 -6.95
N LEU A 153 28.69 58.69 -6.11
CA LEU A 153 28.26 58.28 -4.75
C LEU A 153 27.04 57.36 -4.80
N GLU A 154 26.11 57.64 -5.72
CA GLU A 154 24.93 56.78 -5.95
C GLU A 154 25.33 55.39 -6.48
N ALA A 155 26.31 55.32 -7.40
CA ALA A 155 26.86 54.05 -7.86
C ALA A 155 27.52 53.24 -6.72
N GLN A 156 28.31 53.93 -5.86
CA GLN A 156 28.89 53.30 -4.67
C GLN A 156 27.82 52.80 -3.69
N LEU A 157 26.75 53.59 -3.48
CA LEU A 157 25.64 53.17 -2.61
C LEU A 157 24.97 51.90 -3.12
N VAL A 158 24.64 51.83 -4.43
CA VAL A 158 24.05 50.63 -5.05
C VAL A 158 24.96 49.43 -4.85
N LEU A 159 26.27 49.55 -5.06
CA LEU A 159 27.21 48.45 -4.83
C LEU A 159 27.19 47.98 -3.38
N ARG A 160 27.26 48.91 -2.39
CA ARG A 160 27.26 48.55 -0.97
C ARG A 160 25.93 47.92 -0.51
N GLN A 161 24.81 48.39 -1.07
CA GLN A 161 23.49 47.76 -0.83
C GLN A 161 23.44 46.37 -1.42
N ALA A 162 23.98 46.13 -2.62
CA ALA A 162 24.08 44.81 -3.21
C ALA A 162 24.95 43.84 -2.37
N GLU A 163 26.12 44.32 -1.89
CA GLU A 163 26.97 43.55 -1.00
C GLU A 163 26.26 43.18 0.32
N ARG A 164 25.52 44.16 0.92
CA ARG A 164 24.68 43.88 2.10
C ARG A 164 23.60 42.82 1.80
N ALA A 165 22.91 42.95 0.68
CA ALA A 165 21.89 42.01 0.29
C ALA A 165 22.46 40.60 0.06
N ALA A 166 23.62 40.47 -0.58
CA ALA A 166 24.33 39.23 -0.77
C ALA A 166 24.75 38.59 0.58
N LEU A 167 25.28 39.44 1.51
CA LEU A 167 25.66 38.98 2.84
C LEU A 167 24.49 38.41 3.63
N LEU A 168 23.30 39.01 3.52
CA LEU A 168 22.10 38.58 4.24
C LEU A 168 21.44 37.37 3.62
N ALA A 169 21.69 37.06 2.34
CA ALA A 169 21.05 35.95 1.60
C ALA A 169 19.53 35.88 1.79
N GLY A 170 18.84 37.03 1.89
CA GLY A 170 17.39 37.11 2.09
C GLY A 170 16.93 37.14 3.56
N ALA A 171 17.84 37.06 4.53
CA ALA A 171 17.49 37.21 5.95
C ALA A 171 17.12 38.66 6.30
N GLU A 172 16.21 38.84 7.25
CA GLU A 172 15.85 40.18 7.76
C GLU A 172 16.89 40.65 8.75
N ALA A 173 17.34 41.89 8.55
CA ALA A 173 18.31 42.51 9.44
C ALA A 173 18.07 44.01 9.64
N GLN A 174 18.36 44.47 10.87
CA GLN A 174 18.30 45.86 11.25
C GLN A 174 19.39 46.16 12.27
N ASP A 175 20.09 47.28 12.09
CA ASP A 175 21.11 47.80 13.02
C ASP A 175 22.24 46.78 13.36
N GLY A 176 22.67 46.02 12.36
CA GLY A 176 23.71 45.01 12.54
C GLY A 176 23.23 43.72 13.19
N VAL A 177 21.91 43.57 13.40
CA VAL A 177 21.29 42.38 14.00
C VAL A 177 20.46 41.65 12.97
N VAL A 178 20.76 40.38 12.74
CA VAL A 178 20.00 39.49 11.85
C VAL A 178 19.02 38.68 12.67
N SER A 179 17.77 38.64 12.25
CA SER A 179 16.74 37.79 12.84
C SER A 179 16.57 36.48 12.03
N VAL A 180 16.78 35.34 12.68
CA VAL A 180 16.61 34.04 12.08
C VAL A 180 15.27 33.47 12.52
N LYS A 181 14.41 33.22 11.55
CA LYS A 181 13.02 32.73 11.75
C LYS A 181 12.89 31.23 11.47
N ALA A 182 11.92 30.62 12.10
CA ALA A 182 11.56 29.24 11.81
C ALA A 182 11.06 29.11 10.36
N ALA A 183 11.62 28.18 9.59
CA ALA A 183 11.19 27.90 8.22
C ALA A 183 9.86 27.18 8.18
N GLN A 184 9.53 26.44 9.24
CA GLN A 184 8.30 25.61 9.35
C GLN A 184 7.96 25.38 10.83
N ASP A 185 6.75 24.91 11.07
CA ASP A 185 6.30 24.54 12.40
C ASP A 185 7.12 23.37 12.96
N GLY A 186 7.22 23.31 14.28
CA GLY A 186 7.95 22.22 14.92
C GLY A 186 8.10 22.36 16.42
N ARG A 187 8.87 21.45 16.98
CA ARG A 187 9.29 21.49 18.37
C ARG A 187 10.81 21.57 18.42
N VAL A 188 11.35 22.48 19.17
CA VAL A 188 12.81 22.59 19.39
C VAL A 188 13.30 21.34 20.11
N GLU A 189 14.14 20.56 19.46
CA GLU A 189 14.76 19.35 20.03
C GLU A 189 15.98 19.72 20.86
N ALA A 190 16.87 20.53 20.27
CA ALA A 190 18.10 20.97 20.91
C ALA A 190 18.47 22.40 20.55
N LEU A 191 19.17 23.06 21.46
CA LEU A 191 19.91 24.30 21.22
C LEU A 191 21.39 23.92 21.14
N ALA A 192 21.97 24.02 19.93
CA ALA A 192 23.35 23.60 19.68
C ALA A 192 24.38 24.57 20.26
N VAL A 193 23.93 25.77 20.67
CA VAL A 193 24.79 26.82 21.25
C VAL A 193 24.15 27.42 22.49
N THR A 194 24.95 28.01 23.34
CA THR A 194 24.49 28.75 24.52
C THR A 194 24.17 30.21 24.15
N ASP A 195 23.24 30.81 24.89
CA ASP A 195 22.90 32.21 24.72
C ASP A 195 24.15 33.10 24.95
N GLY A 196 24.36 34.10 24.10
CA GLY A 196 25.55 34.97 24.11
C GLY A 196 26.78 34.36 23.45
N ALA A 197 26.76 33.13 22.97
CA ALA A 197 27.90 32.51 22.30
C ALA A 197 28.23 33.21 20.97
N TRP A 198 29.52 33.18 20.61
CA TRP A 198 29.97 33.59 19.30
C TRP A 198 29.94 32.41 18.33
N VAL A 199 29.33 32.60 17.17
CA VAL A 199 29.19 31.57 16.12
C VAL A 199 29.75 32.05 14.79
N SER A 200 30.17 31.11 13.96
CA SER A 200 30.52 31.35 12.56
C SER A 200 29.30 31.24 11.66
N SER A 201 29.39 31.82 10.46
CA SER A 201 28.36 31.57 9.41
C SER A 201 28.22 30.09 9.14
N GLY A 202 26.98 29.60 8.95
CA GLY A 202 26.65 28.21 8.72
C GLY A 202 26.56 27.33 9.99
N THR A 203 26.89 27.86 11.18
CA THR A 203 26.77 27.11 12.44
C THR A 203 25.30 26.87 12.76
N ALA A 204 24.90 25.61 12.95
CA ALA A 204 23.57 25.25 13.44
C ALA A 204 23.39 25.78 14.87
N VAL A 205 22.28 26.46 15.12
CA VAL A 205 21.98 27.10 16.42
C VAL A 205 20.76 26.39 17.06
N VAL A 206 19.73 26.12 16.27
CA VAL A 206 18.51 25.49 16.73
C VAL A 206 18.24 24.24 15.89
N GLU A 207 18.00 23.13 16.54
CA GLU A 207 17.54 21.89 15.92
C GLU A 207 16.10 21.65 16.35
N ALA A 208 15.24 21.38 15.38
CA ALA A 208 13.81 21.19 15.62
C ALA A 208 13.25 19.99 14.84
N VAL A 209 12.16 19.45 15.36
CA VAL A 209 11.48 18.30 14.77
C VAL A 209 10.00 18.59 14.57
N ARG A 210 9.42 17.96 13.58
CA ARG A 210 7.98 17.90 13.35
C ARG A 210 7.47 16.56 13.86
N PRO A 211 6.89 16.50 15.08
CA PRO A 211 6.48 15.24 15.70
C PRO A 211 5.30 14.57 14.98
N ASP A 212 4.57 15.31 14.16
CA ASP A 212 3.48 14.84 13.30
C ASP A 212 3.99 14.10 12.05
N ARG A 213 5.24 14.32 11.64
CA ARG A 213 5.86 13.67 10.48
C ARG A 213 6.51 12.37 10.89
N VAL A 214 5.71 11.31 10.86
CA VAL A 214 6.13 9.96 11.22
C VAL A 214 6.01 9.01 10.04
N ARG A 215 6.84 7.97 10.03
CA ARG A 215 6.72 6.84 9.14
C ARG A 215 6.74 5.55 9.95
N PHE A 216 6.04 4.56 9.48
CA PHE A 216 6.15 3.21 10.00
C PHE A 216 7.39 2.53 9.42
N VAL A 217 8.08 1.74 10.24
CA VAL A 217 9.23 0.93 9.84
C VAL A 217 9.07 -0.47 10.39
N ALA A 218 9.15 -1.46 9.52
CA ALA A 218 9.24 -2.87 9.87
C ALA A 218 10.45 -3.50 9.19
N LEU A 219 11.02 -4.51 9.81
CA LEU A 219 12.05 -5.35 9.20
C LEU A 219 11.41 -6.69 8.85
N VAL A 220 11.45 -7.06 7.59
CA VAL A 220 10.87 -8.31 7.08
C VAL A 220 11.95 -9.15 6.42
N ALA A 221 11.75 -10.46 6.36
CA ALA A 221 12.66 -11.33 5.63
C ALA A 221 12.66 -10.97 4.13
N ALA A 222 13.80 -11.10 3.47
CA ALA A 222 13.92 -10.78 2.04
C ALA A 222 12.93 -11.56 1.16
N SER A 223 12.60 -12.80 1.54
CA SER A 223 11.59 -13.62 0.86
C SER A 223 10.16 -13.07 0.98
N GLU A 224 9.84 -12.39 2.07
CA GLU A 224 8.56 -11.72 2.26
C GLU A 224 8.54 -10.39 1.53
N ALA A 225 9.63 -9.61 1.61
CA ALA A 225 9.78 -8.37 0.88
C ALA A 225 9.64 -8.54 -0.64
N ALA A 226 10.14 -9.66 -1.19
CA ALA A 226 10.01 -10.00 -2.61
C ALA A 226 8.56 -10.15 -3.10
N ARG A 227 7.60 -10.35 -2.21
CA ARG A 227 6.16 -10.42 -2.51
C ARG A 227 5.45 -9.08 -2.42
N MET A 228 6.15 -8.06 -1.95
CA MET A 228 5.62 -6.71 -1.76
C MET A 228 6.08 -5.80 -2.90
N LYS A 229 5.37 -4.72 -3.12
CA LYS A 229 5.66 -3.74 -4.18
C LYS A 229 5.59 -2.32 -3.60
N ASP A 230 6.43 -1.43 -4.11
CA ASP A 230 6.34 -0.01 -3.80
C ASP A 230 4.97 0.55 -4.19
N GLY A 231 4.45 1.46 -3.37
CA GLY A 231 3.14 2.05 -3.53
C GLY A 231 1.98 1.16 -3.09
N GLN A 232 2.23 -0.05 -2.61
CA GLN A 232 1.20 -0.95 -2.11
C GLN A 232 0.47 -0.33 -0.91
N LYS A 233 -0.86 -0.47 -0.90
CA LYS A 233 -1.73 0.07 0.14
C LYS A 233 -1.45 -0.59 1.49
N VAL A 234 -1.28 0.23 2.50
CA VAL A 234 -1.08 -0.20 3.90
C VAL A 234 -2.18 0.39 4.76
N LEU A 235 -2.70 -0.41 5.67
CA LEU A 235 -3.79 -0.03 6.57
C LEU A 235 -3.35 -0.14 8.03
N CYS A 236 -3.70 0.88 8.82
CA CYS A 236 -3.57 0.85 10.28
C CYS A 236 -4.87 1.38 10.89
N GLY A 237 -5.77 0.48 11.31
CA GLY A 237 -7.12 0.87 11.69
C GLY A 237 -7.84 1.52 10.51
N THR A 238 -8.21 2.80 10.65
CA THR A 238 -8.82 3.62 9.59
C THR A 238 -7.81 4.37 8.74
N ALA A 239 -6.55 4.46 9.18
CA ALA A 239 -5.50 5.15 8.45
C ALA A 239 -5.06 4.35 7.23
N VAL A 240 -4.90 5.04 6.11
CA VAL A 240 -4.43 4.50 4.83
C VAL A 240 -3.07 5.11 4.53
N GLY A 241 -2.16 4.29 4.05
CA GLY A 241 -0.82 4.73 3.66
C GLY A 241 -0.30 3.92 2.47
N ALA A 242 0.89 4.29 2.03
CA ALA A 242 1.61 3.62 0.96
C ALA A 242 2.90 2.98 1.48
N LEU A 243 3.17 1.77 0.99
CA LEU A 243 4.39 1.02 1.27
C LEU A 243 5.55 1.54 0.43
N ALA A 244 6.74 1.58 1.03
CA ALA A 244 7.99 1.76 0.32
C ALA A 244 9.00 0.70 0.81
N LEU A 245 9.66 0.04 -0.12
CA LEU A 245 10.68 -0.96 0.16
C LEU A 245 12.04 -0.30 0.29
N GLY A 246 12.75 -0.60 1.36
CA GLY A 246 14.15 -0.22 1.52
C GLY A 246 15.09 -1.26 0.90
N PHE A 247 16.37 -1.01 1.06
CA PHE A 247 17.41 -1.95 0.59
C PHE A 247 17.71 -2.96 1.70
N GLY A 248 17.68 -4.25 1.34
CA GLY A 248 18.09 -5.31 2.26
C GLY A 248 19.57 -5.22 2.59
N ASP A 249 19.92 -5.65 3.77
CA ASP A 249 21.28 -5.71 4.26
C ASP A 249 21.83 -7.15 4.34
N ALA A 250 23.06 -7.29 4.81
CA ALA A 250 23.71 -8.58 4.96
C ALA A 250 23.04 -9.51 5.99
N SER A 251 22.11 -9.01 6.82
CA SER A 251 21.33 -9.84 7.76
C SER A 251 20.20 -10.61 7.09
N GLY A 252 19.93 -10.36 5.80
CA GLY A 252 18.82 -10.94 5.05
C GLY A 252 17.46 -10.31 5.40
N LEU A 253 17.46 -9.18 6.10
CA LEU A 253 16.28 -8.39 6.41
C LEU A 253 16.17 -7.19 5.47
N THR A 254 14.96 -6.87 5.08
CA THR A 254 14.63 -5.71 4.27
C THR A 254 13.79 -4.76 5.09
N PRO A 255 14.20 -3.51 5.27
CA PRO A 255 13.35 -2.51 5.90
C PRO A 255 12.19 -2.16 4.97
N VAL A 256 11.00 -2.15 5.54
CA VAL A 256 9.77 -1.77 4.86
C VAL A 256 9.21 -0.54 5.56
N TYR A 257 8.93 0.48 4.80
CA TYR A 257 8.41 1.75 5.28
C TYR A 257 6.96 1.92 4.87
N ALA A 258 6.16 2.59 5.70
CA ALA A 258 4.87 3.10 5.28
C ALA A 258 4.67 4.54 5.75
N VAL A 259 4.18 5.37 4.85
CA VAL A 259 3.78 6.74 5.14
C VAL A 259 2.27 6.80 5.07
N PHE A 260 1.65 7.37 6.10
CA PHE A 260 0.19 7.51 6.19
C PHE A 260 -0.19 8.95 5.89
N ASP A 261 -1.17 9.13 5.03
CA ASP A 261 -1.60 10.46 4.59
C ASP A 261 -2.31 11.22 5.73
N GLN A 262 -3.16 10.54 6.47
CA GLN A 262 -3.93 11.11 7.60
C GLN A 262 -4.40 9.98 8.55
N GLY A 263 -4.78 10.37 9.78
CA GLY A 263 -5.52 9.51 10.69
C GLY A 263 -4.67 8.59 11.59
N LEU A 264 -3.35 8.70 11.57
CA LEU A 264 -2.50 7.96 12.47
C LEU A 264 -2.26 8.76 13.76
N THR A 265 -2.99 8.41 14.83
CA THR A 265 -2.85 9.04 16.16
C THR A 265 -1.84 8.24 16.99
N ALA A 266 -0.58 8.25 16.59
CA ALA A 266 0.45 7.49 17.29
C ALA A 266 1.76 8.30 17.37
N ARG A 267 2.61 7.99 18.33
CA ARG A 267 3.84 8.73 18.64
C ARG A 267 5.08 8.04 18.12
N PRO A 268 6.15 8.77 17.78
CA PRO A 268 7.45 8.17 17.48
C PRO A 268 7.87 7.18 18.59
N GLY A 269 8.38 6.02 18.21
CA GLY A 269 8.77 4.94 19.12
C GLY A 269 7.65 3.93 19.41
N GLU A 270 6.41 4.22 19.13
CA GLU A 270 5.27 3.31 19.34
C GLU A 270 5.31 2.13 18.37
N ARG A 271 5.01 0.94 18.90
CA ARG A 271 4.91 -0.29 18.10
C ARG A 271 3.50 -0.44 17.56
N LEU A 272 3.40 -0.71 16.29
CA LEU A 272 2.14 -0.88 15.58
C LEU A 272 2.12 -2.16 14.77
N ARG A 273 0.93 -2.70 14.57
CA ARG A 273 0.62 -3.68 13.55
C ARG A 273 -0.10 -2.97 12.42
N VAL A 274 0.43 -3.11 11.22
CA VAL A 274 -0.20 -2.60 10.00
C VAL A 274 -0.48 -3.76 9.05
N GLU A 275 -1.42 -3.61 8.15
CA GLU A 275 -1.78 -4.60 7.16
C GLU A 275 -1.37 -4.11 5.77
N CYS A 276 -0.43 -4.79 5.13
CA CYS A 276 -0.07 -4.56 3.74
C CYS A 276 -1.06 -5.31 2.85
N VAL A 277 -1.84 -4.60 2.06
CA VAL A 277 -2.85 -5.18 1.15
C VAL A 277 -2.13 -5.77 -0.05
N THR A 278 -2.18 -7.11 -0.20
CA THR A 278 -1.52 -7.82 -1.30
C THR A 278 -2.41 -7.96 -2.52
N ASP A 279 -3.70 -8.08 -2.31
CA ASP A 279 -4.69 -8.16 -3.39
C ASP A 279 -6.04 -7.59 -2.89
N GLU A 280 -6.75 -6.85 -3.74
CA GLU A 280 -8.04 -6.23 -3.41
C GLU A 280 -8.95 -6.25 -4.64
N ARG A 281 -10.23 -6.58 -4.44
CA ARG A 281 -11.25 -6.45 -5.47
C ARG A 281 -11.85 -5.04 -5.43
N GLU A 282 -11.80 -4.34 -6.53
CA GLU A 282 -12.37 -2.99 -6.66
C GLU A 282 -13.89 -3.01 -6.54
N THR A 283 -14.53 -4.02 -7.10
CA THR A 283 -15.97 -4.22 -7.04
C THR A 283 -16.37 -5.31 -6.07
N PRO A 284 -17.56 -5.23 -5.44
CA PRO A 284 -18.08 -6.33 -4.63
C PRO A 284 -18.28 -7.59 -5.46
N VAL A 285 -17.72 -8.72 -5.00
CA VAL A 285 -17.83 -10.03 -5.62
C VAL A 285 -18.66 -10.97 -4.75
N ALA A 286 -19.25 -12.00 -5.36
CA ALA A 286 -20.00 -13.00 -4.62
C ALA A 286 -19.05 -13.78 -3.70
N ALA A 287 -19.38 -13.86 -2.43
CA ALA A 287 -18.60 -14.55 -1.42
C ALA A 287 -19.49 -15.43 -0.56
N VAL A 288 -18.94 -16.57 -0.15
CA VAL A 288 -19.55 -17.49 0.80
C VAL A 288 -18.67 -17.66 2.02
N PRO A 289 -19.19 -18.05 3.19
CA PRO A 289 -18.35 -18.42 4.31
C PRO A 289 -17.34 -19.50 3.89
N THR A 290 -16.09 -19.38 4.30
CA THR A 290 -15.04 -20.37 3.93
C THR A 290 -15.40 -21.79 4.34
N ALA A 291 -16.16 -21.95 5.43
CA ALA A 291 -16.67 -23.24 5.89
C ALA A 291 -17.69 -23.90 4.93
N SER A 292 -18.31 -23.13 4.04
CA SER A 292 -19.23 -23.62 3.01
C SER A 292 -18.53 -24.36 1.87
N VAL A 293 -17.24 -24.12 1.70
CA VAL A 293 -16.46 -24.67 0.60
C VAL A 293 -15.88 -26.02 1.01
N VAL A 294 -16.27 -27.05 0.31
CA VAL A 294 -15.72 -28.41 0.45
C VAL A 294 -15.07 -28.84 -0.86
N ARG A 295 -14.21 -29.84 -0.82
CA ARG A 295 -13.64 -30.43 -2.03
C ARG A 295 -14.23 -31.79 -2.27
N ILE A 296 -14.78 -32.02 -3.48
CA ILE A 296 -15.21 -33.32 -3.97
C ILE A 296 -14.19 -33.72 -5.04
N GLY A 297 -13.36 -34.73 -4.73
CA GLY A 297 -12.16 -34.99 -5.49
C GLY A 297 -11.18 -33.78 -5.41
N LEU A 298 -10.82 -33.25 -6.56
CA LEU A 298 -9.96 -32.06 -6.66
C LEU A 298 -10.74 -30.75 -6.82
N GLU A 299 -12.06 -30.83 -7.00
CA GLU A 299 -12.89 -29.68 -7.36
C GLU A 299 -13.49 -29.00 -6.12
N PRO A 300 -13.33 -27.68 -5.99
CA PRO A 300 -14.03 -26.91 -4.96
C PRO A 300 -15.52 -26.92 -5.25
N THR A 301 -16.31 -27.22 -4.23
CA THR A 301 -17.73 -27.42 -4.34
C THR A 301 -18.46 -26.75 -3.18
N VAL A 302 -19.64 -26.22 -3.44
CA VAL A 302 -20.52 -25.62 -2.44
C VAL A 302 -21.87 -26.35 -2.55
N PHE A 303 -22.47 -26.68 -1.42
CA PHE A 303 -23.83 -27.26 -1.42
C PHE A 303 -24.88 -26.16 -1.39
N VAL A 304 -25.75 -26.16 -2.36
CA VAL A 304 -26.84 -25.19 -2.50
C VAL A 304 -28.17 -25.96 -2.22
N ARG A 305 -29.05 -25.34 -1.44
CA ARG A 305 -30.39 -25.90 -1.23
C ARG A 305 -31.20 -25.78 -2.51
N ASP A 306 -31.88 -26.85 -2.89
CA ASP A 306 -32.78 -26.87 -4.05
C ASP A 306 -33.97 -25.92 -3.81
N GLU A 307 -34.35 -25.17 -4.83
CA GLU A 307 -35.44 -24.20 -4.76
C GLU A 307 -36.81 -24.87 -4.62
N HIS A 308 -37.00 -26.02 -5.28
CA HIS A 308 -38.27 -26.74 -5.33
C HIS A 308 -38.39 -27.81 -4.24
N GLU A 309 -37.25 -28.42 -3.85
CA GLU A 309 -37.17 -29.49 -2.86
C GLU A 309 -36.29 -29.08 -1.68
N ARG A 310 -36.85 -28.50 -0.65
CA ARG A 310 -36.12 -27.99 0.53
C ARG A 310 -35.26 -29.01 1.26
N ASP A 311 -35.54 -30.28 1.07
CA ASP A 311 -34.81 -31.42 1.67
C ASP A 311 -33.67 -31.92 0.76
N ARG A 312 -33.48 -31.30 -0.40
CA ARG A 312 -32.42 -31.63 -1.36
C ARG A 312 -31.34 -30.55 -1.38
N PHE A 313 -30.10 -31.01 -1.44
CA PHE A 313 -28.91 -30.13 -1.58
C PHE A 313 -28.13 -30.55 -2.83
N VAL A 314 -27.88 -29.59 -3.70
CA VAL A 314 -27.15 -29.76 -4.96
C VAL A 314 -25.70 -29.36 -4.78
N ALA A 315 -24.78 -30.21 -5.18
CA ALA A 315 -23.34 -29.92 -5.18
C ALA A 315 -23.00 -29.10 -6.42
N VAL A 316 -22.67 -27.84 -6.23
CA VAL A 316 -22.31 -26.90 -7.29
C VAL A 316 -20.81 -26.71 -7.30
N LYS A 317 -20.15 -27.00 -8.43
CA LYS A 317 -18.73 -26.71 -8.64
C LYS A 317 -18.52 -25.19 -8.74
N VAL A 318 -17.55 -24.69 -8.03
CA VAL A 318 -17.24 -23.27 -8.01
C VAL A 318 -15.74 -23.03 -8.26
N ALA A 319 -15.40 -21.90 -8.86
CA ALA A 319 -14.01 -21.45 -8.85
C ALA A 319 -13.80 -20.51 -7.66
N LEU A 320 -12.68 -20.68 -6.97
CA LEU A 320 -12.34 -19.90 -5.78
C LEU A 320 -11.46 -18.71 -6.16
N GLY A 321 -11.78 -17.55 -5.59
CA GLY A 321 -10.95 -16.36 -5.65
C GLY A 321 -10.29 -16.04 -4.30
N LEU A 322 -10.35 -14.77 -3.89
CA LEU A 322 -9.74 -14.31 -2.65
C LEU A 322 -10.46 -14.87 -1.42
N ALA A 323 -9.70 -15.18 -0.39
CA ALA A 323 -10.22 -15.55 0.92
C ALA A 323 -9.79 -14.49 1.97
N SER A 324 -10.76 -13.97 2.72
CA SER A 324 -10.53 -12.94 3.73
C SER A 324 -11.61 -12.93 4.79
N GLY A 325 -11.22 -12.78 6.05
CA GLY A 325 -12.17 -12.60 7.16
C GLY A 325 -13.18 -13.73 7.33
N GLY A 326 -12.82 -14.99 6.99
CA GLY A 326 -13.71 -16.14 7.09
C GLY A 326 -14.68 -16.28 5.90
N TRP A 327 -14.50 -15.48 4.84
CA TRP A 327 -15.25 -15.53 3.59
C TRP A 327 -14.33 -15.88 2.43
N THR A 328 -14.87 -16.54 1.42
CA THR A 328 -14.16 -16.90 0.20
C THR A 328 -14.98 -16.43 -1.02
N GLU A 329 -14.31 -15.72 -1.92
CA GLU A 329 -14.85 -15.33 -3.21
C GLU A 329 -15.11 -16.58 -4.05
N VAL A 330 -16.29 -16.66 -4.65
CA VAL A 330 -16.69 -17.79 -5.49
C VAL A 330 -17.32 -17.30 -6.79
N THR A 331 -17.05 -18.02 -7.87
CA THR A 331 -17.71 -17.85 -9.16
C THR A 331 -18.29 -19.17 -9.62
N GLY A 332 -19.38 -19.12 -10.39
CA GLY A 332 -20.10 -20.32 -10.85
C GLY A 332 -21.30 -20.71 -9.98
N LEU A 333 -21.70 -19.87 -9.02
CA LEU A 333 -22.98 -20.03 -8.35
C LEU A 333 -24.14 -19.68 -9.30
N PRO A 334 -25.31 -20.33 -9.17
CA PRO A 334 -26.53 -19.92 -9.87
C PRO A 334 -26.90 -18.46 -9.55
N GLU A 335 -27.44 -17.75 -10.53
CA GLU A 335 -27.96 -16.38 -10.36
C GLU A 335 -29.40 -16.46 -9.80
N ASP A 336 -29.53 -16.72 -8.53
CA ASP A 336 -30.82 -16.73 -7.81
C ASP A 336 -30.70 -15.81 -6.57
N GLU A 337 -31.63 -14.87 -6.43
CA GLU A 337 -31.68 -13.95 -5.28
C GLU A 337 -31.99 -14.65 -3.96
N ASN A 338 -32.63 -15.82 -4.00
CA ASN A 338 -32.97 -16.62 -2.82
C ASN A 338 -32.02 -17.78 -2.57
N LEU A 339 -30.88 -17.82 -3.28
CA LEU A 339 -29.90 -18.89 -3.16
C LEU A 339 -29.45 -19.08 -1.70
N GLU A 340 -29.62 -20.29 -1.20
CA GLU A 340 -29.15 -20.70 0.13
C GLU A 340 -28.00 -21.69 0.02
N VAL A 341 -26.84 -21.30 0.57
CA VAL A 341 -25.64 -22.12 0.59
C VAL A 341 -25.43 -22.70 2.00
N VAL A 342 -25.05 -23.95 2.08
CA VAL A 342 -24.79 -24.64 3.35
C VAL A 342 -23.50 -24.04 3.97
N ARG A 343 -23.62 -23.49 5.18
CA ARG A 343 -22.50 -22.96 5.96
C ARG A 343 -21.93 -23.97 6.94
N GLU A 344 -22.78 -24.65 7.68
CA GLU A 344 -22.42 -25.69 8.66
C GLU A 344 -23.00 -27.03 8.21
N GLY A 345 -22.25 -28.13 8.34
CA GLY A 345 -22.66 -29.46 7.89
C GLY A 345 -22.31 -29.75 6.42
N ALA A 346 -21.56 -28.90 5.74
CA ALA A 346 -21.16 -29.11 4.34
C ALA A 346 -20.28 -30.36 4.16
N TYR A 347 -19.45 -30.67 5.15
CA TYR A 347 -18.61 -31.87 5.11
C TYR A 347 -19.44 -33.14 5.30
N GLU A 348 -20.43 -33.13 6.17
CA GLU A 348 -21.38 -34.22 6.40
C GLU A 348 -22.19 -34.49 5.14
N LEU A 349 -22.62 -33.46 4.42
CA LEU A 349 -23.27 -33.61 3.11
C LEU A 349 -22.35 -34.25 2.06
N LYS A 350 -21.07 -33.87 2.05
CA LYS A 350 -20.08 -34.51 1.18
C LYS A 350 -19.97 -36.01 1.45
N ILE A 351 -19.92 -36.42 2.72
CA ILE A 351 -19.90 -37.85 3.10
C ILE A 351 -21.19 -38.54 2.67
N ALA A 352 -22.35 -37.95 2.93
CA ALA A 352 -23.64 -38.51 2.52
C ALA A 352 -23.71 -38.69 0.99
N LEU A 353 -23.23 -37.73 0.22
CA LEU A 353 -23.16 -37.81 -1.24
C LEU A 353 -22.25 -38.96 -1.70
N SER A 354 -21.05 -39.09 -1.08
CA SER A 354 -20.11 -40.17 -1.45
C SER A 354 -20.69 -41.55 -1.13
N THR A 355 -21.46 -41.69 -0.06
CA THR A 355 -22.13 -42.94 0.31
C THR A 355 -23.25 -43.29 -0.68
N GLN A 356 -24.02 -42.29 -1.12
CA GLN A 356 -25.09 -42.50 -2.13
C GLN A 356 -24.54 -42.86 -3.51
N SER A 357 -23.38 -42.33 -3.89
CA SER A 357 -22.74 -42.59 -5.18
C SER A 357 -21.97 -43.92 -5.25
N GLY A 358 -21.92 -44.69 -4.18
CA GLY A 358 -21.16 -45.93 -4.10
C GLY A 358 -19.66 -45.76 -4.11
N ALA A 359 -19.17 -44.54 -4.02
CA ALA A 359 -17.74 -44.15 -4.02
C ALA A 359 -17.15 -44.07 -2.59
N ALA A 360 -17.88 -44.51 -1.58
CA ALA A 360 -17.35 -44.62 -0.23
C ALA A 360 -16.32 -45.77 -0.19
N PRO A 361 -15.13 -45.61 0.35
CA PRO A 361 -14.26 -46.72 0.62
C PRO A 361 -15.01 -47.68 1.54
N ALA A 362 -15.07 -48.95 1.16
CA ALA A 362 -15.68 -50.01 1.96
C ALA A 362 -14.78 -50.24 3.20
N GLY A 363 -14.97 -49.42 4.22
CA GLY A 363 -14.25 -49.51 5.47
C GLY A 363 -15.17 -49.11 6.63
N HIS A 364 -14.90 -49.64 7.81
CA HIS A 364 -15.66 -49.32 9.01
C HIS A 364 -14.69 -48.90 10.14
N PHE A 365 -15.16 -47.95 10.98
CA PHE A 365 -14.46 -47.55 12.18
C PHE A 365 -14.81 -48.49 13.34
N HIS A 366 -13.83 -48.97 14.01
CA HIS A 366 -14.00 -49.66 15.29
C HIS A 366 -14.17 -48.65 16.45
N ALA A 367 -14.76 -49.13 17.55
CA ALA A 367 -15.00 -48.30 18.73
C ALA A 367 -13.71 -47.75 19.38
N ASP A 368 -12.52 -48.29 19.02
CA ASP A 368 -11.20 -47.88 19.45
C ASP A 368 -10.58 -46.75 18.55
N GLY A 369 -11.30 -46.30 17.53
CA GLY A 369 -10.86 -45.25 16.59
C GLY A 369 -10.00 -45.73 15.42
N THR A 370 -9.83 -47.04 15.22
CA THR A 370 -9.09 -47.60 14.08
C THR A 370 -10.01 -47.76 12.84
N PHE A 371 -9.49 -47.41 11.66
CA PHE A 371 -10.16 -47.58 10.38
C PHE A 371 -9.58 -48.79 9.65
N HIS A 372 -10.44 -49.74 9.22
CA HIS A 372 -10.03 -50.85 8.38
C HIS A 372 -10.72 -50.75 7.01
N GLU A 373 -9.94 -50.81 5.94
CA GLU A 373 -10.46 -51.07 4.59
C GLU A 373 -10.90 -52.53 4.53
N GLY A 374 -12.17 -52.75 4.13
CA GLY A 374 -12.70 -54.12 3.92
C GLY A 374 -11.95 -54.77 2.76
N ALA A 375 -11.22 -55.85 3.03
CA ALA A 375 -10.71 -56.72 1.99
C ALA A 375 -11.93 -57.50 1.39
N GLU A 376 -12.09 -57.47 0.08
CA GLU A 376 -12.96 -58.38 -0.63
C GLU A 376 -12.39 -59.80 -0.50
N GLU A 377 -13.19 -60.74 0.05
CA GLU A 377 -12.98 -62.15 -0.14
C GLU A 377 -13.53 -62.63 -1.48
#